data_7b62dbc56558b00a506bf7ce41a27c90
#
_entry.id   7b62dbc56558b00a506bf7ce41a27c90
#
_cell.length_a   1.000
_cell.length_b   1.000
_cell.length_c   1.000
_cell.angle_alpha   90.00
_cell.angle_beta   90.00
_cell.angle_gamma   90.00
#
_symmetry.space_group_name_H-M   'P 1'
#
loop_
_entity.id
_entity.type
_entity.pdbx_description
1 polymer ?
#
loop_
_entity_poly.entity_id
_entity_poly.type
_entity_poly.pdbx_seq_one_letter_code
_entity_poly.pdbx_strand_id
1 'polypeptide(L)'
;LRQDNLKRRLAYSTVSQLSYIVLGVAVGVSVAPDRAAAYALAGGLLHIPAHAFMKLTLFFCAGAIHVETHTDDISDMAGIGRRMPLTMTAFGVASLGMAGIPLIAGFVSKYFILVGTVSSGQLLFTGALLISGVLNIAYFWPVVYTAFFESPDDGNSKPLLESPFGGDRDVATDGGHEAEHGEHGHGHGDGWTTAGWRGGESTWLMVAPILFAAAGSVVLGIVPDAAVFLQIVRAVVEGVTGVVL
;
A
#
# COMPACT_ATOMS: atom_id res chain seq x y z
N LEU A 1 -0.07 6.64 14.43
CA LEU A 1 1.35 6.28 14.34
C LEU A 1 1.74 5.10 15.23
N ARG A 2 0.98 4.83 16.31
CA ARG A 2 1.30 3.77 17.30
C ARG A 2 0.47 2.48 17.14
N GLN A 3 -0.29 2.36 16.05
CA GLN A 3 -1.11 1.17 15.81
C GLN A 3 -0.22 0.06 15.25
N ASP A 4 -0.09 -1.04 15.97
CA ASP A 4 0.72 -2.19 15.56
C ASP A 4 -0.03 -3.10 14.58
N ASN A 5 -1.34 -3.28 14.76
CA ASN A 5 -2.12 -4.10 13.83
C ASN A 5 -2.21 -3.47 12.42
N LEU A 6 -1.68 -4.18 11.41
CA LEU A 6 -1.56 -3.72 10.04
C LEU A 6 -2.92 -3.38 9.41
N LYS A 7 -3.92 -4.24 9.57
CA LYS A 7 -5.26 -4.03 8.97
C LYS A 7 -5.93 -2.78 9.53
N ARG A 8 -5.85 -2.58 10.86
CA ARG A 8 -6.37 -1.36 11.51
C ARG A 8 -5.61 -0.12 11.07
N ARG A 9 -4.28 -0.23 10.93
CA ARG A 9 -3.43 0.85 10.42
C ARG A 9 -3.86 1.25 9.00
N LEU A 10 -4.09 0.28 8.12
CA LEU A 10 -4.60 0.53 6.77
C LEU A 10 -6.00 1.17 6.79
N ALA A 11 -6.90 0.76 7.68
CA ALA A 11 -8.23 1.35 7.81
C ALA A 11 -8.16 2.84 8.19
N TYR A 12 -7.34 3.22 9.17
CA TYR A 12 -7.15 4.63 9.54
C TYR A 12 -6.60 5.47 8.38
N SER A 13 -5.65 4.92 7.62
CA SER A 13 -5.12 5.64 6.46
C SER A 13 -6.16 5.83 5.36
N THR A 14 -7.21 4.99 5.28
CA THR A 14 -8.33 5.20 4.36
C THR A 14 -9.08 6.49 4.67
N VAL A 15 -9.37 6.75 5.94
CA VAL A 15 -10.05 7.99 6.38
C VAL A 15 -9.25 9.23 5.94
N SER A 16 -7.92 9.19 6.16
CA SER A 16 -7.04 10.28 5.72
C SER A 16 -7.06 10.49 4.21
N GLN A 17 -7.05 9.42 3.42
CA GLN A 17 -7.03 9.54 1.96
C GLN A 17 -8.38 9.99 1.38
N LEU A 18 -9.50 9.56 1.97
CA LEU A 18 -10.82 10.06 1.58
C LEU A 18 -10.95 11.57 1.81
N SER A 19 -10.27 12.11 2.82
CA SER A 19 -10.24 13.57 3.05
C SER A 19 -9.63 14.34 1.89
N TYR A 20 -8.69 13.77 1.11
CA TYR A 20 -8.16 14.42 -0.08
C TYR A 20 -9.20 14.52 -1.20
N ILE A 21 -10.04 13.49 -1.36
CA ILE A 21 -11.16 13.53 -2.33
C ILE A 21 -12.12 14.65 -1.96
N VAL A 22 -12.54 14.67 -0.69
CA VAL A 22 -13.44 15.71 -0.17
C VAL A 22 -12.81 17.10 -0.32
N LEU A 23 -11.52 17.25 0.02
CA LEU A 23 -10.81 18.52 -0.11
C LEU A 23 -10.78 19.02 -1.56
N GLY A 24 -10.38 18.15 -2.50
CA GLY A 24 -10.29 18.53 -3.92
C GLY A 24 -11.66 18.93 -4.49
N VAL A 25 -12.71 18.15 -4.17
CA VAL A 25 -14.08 18.47 -4.60
C VAL A 25 -14.59 19.74 -3.92
N ALA A 26 -14.41 19.88 -2.60
CA ALA A 26 -14.89 21.05 -1.86
C ALA A 26 -14.25 22.35 -2.37
N VAL A 27 -12.93 22.37 -2.57
CA VAL A 27 -12.24 23.53 -3.14
C VAL A 27 -12.71 23.79 -4.57
N GLY A 28 -12.81 22.72 -5.40
CA GLY A 28 -13.22 22.86 -6.79
C GLY A 28 -14.63 23.42 -7.00
N VAL A 29 -15.55 23.23 -6.03
CA VAL A 29 -16.92 23.77 -6.12
C VAL A 29 -17.13 25.04 -5.31
N SER A 30 -16.23 25.40 -4.40
CA SER A 30 -16.36 26.55 -3.51
C SER A 30 -15.73 27.85 -4.05
N VAL A 31 -14.81 27.73 -5.01
CA VAL A 31 -14.20 28.89 -5.68
C VAL A 31 -14.88 29.21 -7.01
N ALA A 32 -14.62 30.39 -7.54
CA ALA A 32 -15.15 30.77 -8.86
C ALA A 32 -14.74 29.75 -9.94
N PRO A 33 -15.61 29.48 -10.94
CA PRO A 33 -15.28 28.53 -12.00
C PRO A 33 -14.11 29.03 -12.85
N ASP A 34 -12.92 28.60 -12.52
CA ASP A 34 -11.67 28.93 -13.19
C ASP A 34 -10.74 27.70 -13.26
N ARG A 35 -9.53 27.92 -13.74
CA ARG A 35 -8.53 26.83 -13.81
C ARG A 35 -8.16 26.27 -12.44
N ALA A 36 -8.16 27.08 -11.37
CA ALA A 36 -7.85 26.61 -10.03
C ALA A 36 -8.93 25.66 -9.53
N ALA A 37 -10.21 26.00 -9.72
CA ALA A 37 -11.35 25.14 -9.45
C ALA A 37 -11.26 23.82 -10.23
N ALA A 38 -10.97 23.91 -11.53
CA ALA A 38 -10.82 22.76 -12.41
C ALA A 38 -9.71 21.81 -11.94
N TYR A 39 -8.54 22.32 -11.58
CA TYR A 39 -7.43 21.50 -11.03
C TYR A 39 -7.80 20.84 -9.71
N ALA A 40 -8.38 21.57 -8.76
CA ALA A 40 -8.78 21.03 -7.47
C ALA A 40 -9.79 19.88 -7.64
N LEU A 41 -10.84 20.11 -8.44
CA LEU A 41 -11.87 19.13 -8.73
C LEU A 41 -11.30 17.89 -9.44
N ALA A 42 -10.46 18.10 -10.48
CA ALA A 42 -9.80 17.01 -11.20
C ALA A 42 -8.94 16.16 -10.27
N GLY A 43 -8.16 16.81 -9.40
CA GLY A 43 -7.32 16.10 -8.44
C GLY A 43 -8.13 15.25 -7.45
N GLY A 44 -9.23 15.80 -6.92
CA GLY A 44 -10.14 15.08 -6.03
C GLY A 44 -10.76 13.86 -6.71
N LEU A 45 -11.29 14.01 -7.92
CA LEU A 45 -11.90 12.94 -8.69
C LEU A 45 -10.86 11.88 -9.12
N LEU A 46 -9.68 12.30 -9.59
CA LEU A 46 -8.61 11.39 -9.98
C LEU A 46 -8.05 10.61 -8.78
N HIS A 47 -8.16 11.18 -7.57
CA HIS A 47 -7.74 10.47 -6.36
C HIS A 47 -8.60 9.23 -6.07
N ILE A 48 -9.83 9.14 -6.56
CA ILE A 48 -10.71 7.98 -6.35
C ILE A 48 -10.09 6.70 -6.94
N PRO A 49 -9.84 6.60 -8.27
CA PRO A 49 -9.22 5.40 -8.83
C PRO A 49 -7.78 5.19 -8.35
N ALA A 50 -7.01 6.27 -8.18
CA ALA A 50 -5.65 6.18 -7.63
C ALA A 50 -5.63 5.53 -6.24
N HIS A 51 -6.49 6.01 -5.34
CA HIS A 51 -6.65 5.46 -4.00
C HIS A 51 -7.15 4.01 -4.04
N ALA A 52 -8.10 3.68 -4.92
CA ALA A 52 -8.62 2.32 -5.05
C ALA A 52 -7.50 1.32 -5.38
N PHE A 53 -6.68 1.56 -6.40
CA PHE A 53 -5.58 0.66 -6.76
C PHE A 53 -4.54 0.53 -5.63
N MET A 54 -4.13 1.63 -5.02
CA MET A 54 -3.18 1.59 -3.90
C MET A 54 -3.74 0.83 -2.69
N LYS A 55 -5.02 1.06 -2.36
CA LYS A 55 -5.65 0.38 -1.22
C LYS A 55 -5.89 -1.10 -1.46
N LEU A 56 -6.36 -1.48 -2.63
CA LEU A 56 -6.48 -2.89 -3.00
C LEU A 56 -5.14 -3.60 -2.86
N THR A 57 -4.05 -3.00 -3.37
CA THR A 57 -2.70 -3.56 -3.20
C THR A 57 -2.36 -3.77 -1.72
N LEU A 58 -2.51 -2.74 -0.89
CA LEU A 58 -2.15 -2.81 0.53
C LEU A 58 -2.98 -3.84 1.31
N PHE A 59 -4.30 -3.89 1.07
CA PHE A 59 -5.16 -4.84 1.77
C PHE A 59 -4.97 -6.27 1.28
N PHE A 60 -4.74 -6.48 -0.01
CA PHE A 60 -4.41 -7.80 -0.54
C PHE A 60 -3.06 -8.29 0.00
N CYS A 61 -2.05 -7.42 0.10
CA CYS A 61 -0.79 -7.75 0.77
C CYS A 61 -1.02 -8.15 2.23
N ALA A 62 -1.79 -7.37 2.99
CA ALA A 62 -2.10 -7.69 4.38
C ALA A 62 -2.88 -9.02 4.50
N GLY A 63 -3.76 -9.32 3.55
CA GLY A 63 -4.45 -10.61 3.46
C GLY A 63 -3.49 -11.77 3.18
N ALA A 64 -2.59 -11.62 2.21
CA ALA A 64 -1.58 -12.62 1.88
C ALA A 64 -0.63 -12.89 3.05
N ILE A 65 -0.15 -11.84 3.73
CA ILE A 65 0.67 -11.97 4.94
C ILE A 65 -0.09 -12.74 6.02
N HIS A 66 -1.34 -12.38 6.29
CA HIS A 66 -2.15 -13.06 7.30
C HIS A 66 -2.36 -14.54 7.01
N VAL A 67 -2.66 -14.90 5.76
CA VAL A 67 -2.86 -16.30 5.35
C VAL A 67 -1.58 -17.11 5.53
N GLU A 68 -0.44 -16.53 5.18
CA GLU A 68 0.84 -17.23 5.20
C GLU A 68 1.51 -17.26 6.58
N THR A 69 1.27 -16.28 7.44
CA THR A 69 1.97 -16.12 8.71
C THR A 69 1.06 -16.17 9.94
N HIS A 70 -0.27 -16.09 9.74
CA HIS A 70 -1.28 -15.95 10.80
C HIS A 70 -1.02 -14.79 11.78
N THR A 71 -0.28 -13.76 11.32
CA THR A 71 -0.09 -12.53 12.08
C THR A 71 -0.64 -11.32 11.35
N ASP A 72 -1.14 -10.35 12.13
CA ASP A 72 -1.57 -9.04 11.68
C ASP A 72 -0.72 -7.92 12.31
N ASP A 73 0.18 -8.26 13.24
CA ASP A 73 0.95 -7.28 13.99
C ASP A 73 2.29 -7.00 13.30
N ILE A 74 2.60 -5.71 13.14
CA ILE A 74 3.77 -5.24 12.41
C ILE A 74 5.06 -5.65 13.10
N SER A 75 5.06 -5.67 14.43
CA SER A 75 6.19 -6.15 15.24
C SER A 75 6.61 -7.59 14.90
N ASP A 76 5.66 -8.43 14.48
CA ASP A 76 5.90 -9.82 14.10
C ASP A 76 6.35 -9.98 12.63
N MET A 77 6.40 -8.88 11.86
CA MET A 77 6.73 -8.92 10.42
C MET A 77 8.22 -8.67 10.13
N ALA A 78 9.09 -8.70 11.15
CA ALA A 78 10.52 -8.49 10.95
C ALA A 78 11.10 -9.50 9.94
N GLY A 79 11.77 -9.00 8.90
CA GLY A 79 12.41 -9.82 7.87
C GLY A 79 11.47 -10.53 6.88
N ILE A 80 10.15 -10.33 6.96
CA ILE A 80 9.18 -10.98 6.06
C ILE A 80 9.40 -10.65 4.58
N GLY A 81 10.03 -9.50 4.29
CA GLY A 81 10.36 -9.11 2.92
C GLY A 81 11.30 -10.06 2.19
N ARG A 82 12.12 -10.83 2.92
CA ARG A 82 12.97 -11.88 2.34
C ARG A 82 12.17 -13.11 1.94
N ARG A 83 11.07 -13.33 2.58
CA ARG A 83 10.21 -14.50 2.44
C ARG A 83 9.07 -14.27 1.46
N MET A 84 8.51 -13.06 1.47
CA MET A 84 7.42 -12.62 0.59
C MET A 84 7.85 -11.36 -0.22
N PRO A 85 8.88 -11.47 -1.09
CA PRO A 85 9.49 -10.31 -1.72
C PRO A 85 8.55 -9.59 -2.69
N LEU A 86 7.73 -10.29 -3.48
CA LEU A 86 6.80 -9.66 -4.42
C LEU A 86 5.67 -8.95 -3.66
N THR A 87 5.10 -9.61 -2.66
CA THR A 87 4.06 -9.03 -1.80
C THR A 87 4.56 -7.77 -1.10
N MET A 88 5.75 -7.84 -0.48
CA MET A 88 6.30 -6.70 0.25
C MET A 88 6.81 -5.59 -0.67
N THR A 89 7.30 -5.91 -1.87
CA THR A 89 7.63 -4.89 -2.88
C THR A 89 6.37 -4.19 -3.37
N ALA A 90 5.29 -4.92 -3.66
CA ALA A 90 4.00 -4.33 -4.03
C ALA A 90 3.44 -3.45 -2.90
N PHE A 91 3.55 -3.90 -1.65
CA PHE A 91 3.19 -3.11 -0.47
C PHE A 91 4.01 -1.80 -0.39
N GLY A 92 5.33 -1.89 -0.61
CA GLY A 92 6.23 -0.73 -0.64
C GLY A 92 5.85 0.27 -1.72
N VAL A 93 5.60 -0.19 -2.96
CA VAL A 93 5.16 0.64 -4.09
C VAL A 93 3.85 1.36 -3.77
N ALA A 94 2.85 0.64 -3.28
CA ALA A 94 1.57 1.23 -2.92
C ALA A 94 1.71 2.24 -1.75
N SER A 95 2.56 1.95 -0.78
CA SER A 95 2.88 2.84 0.35
C SER A 95 3.53 4.15 -0.11
N LEU A 96 4.48 4.09 -1.05
CA LEU A 96 5.08 5.27 -1.67
C LEU A 96 4.03 6.10 -2.44
N GLY A 97 3.09 5.44 -3.12
CA GLY A 97 1.95 6.11 -3.76
C GLY A 97 1.05 6.81 -2.76
N MET A 98 0.76 6.17 -1.61
CA MET A 98 -0.02 6.76 -0.52
C MET A 98 0.68 7.99 0.08
N ALA A 99 2.00 7.99 0.13
CA ALA A 99 2.80 9.15 0.52
C ALA A 99 2.76 10.28 -0.53
N GLY A 100 2.54 9.94 -1.80
CA GLY A 100 2.53 10.89 -2.91
C GLY A 100 3.90 11.06 -3.56
N ILE A 101 4.67 9.98 -3.64
CA ILE A 101 5.95 9.97 -4.36
C ILE A 101 5.69 9.95 -5.87
N PRO A 102 6.46 10.71 -6.69
CA PRO A 102 6.35 10.72 -8.15
C PRO A 102 6.37 9.31 -8.75
N LEU A 103 5.81 9.16 -9.95
CA LEU A 103 5.67 7.92 -10.73
C LEU A 103 4.55 6.98 -10.27
N ILE A 104 3.87 7.27 -9.17
CA ILE A 104 2.74 6.47 -8.67
C ILE A 104 1.48 7.33 -8.64
N ALA A 105 0.32 6.72 -8.83
CA ALA A 105 -0.98 7.38 -9.01
C ALA A 105 -1.32 8.44 -7.95
N GLY A 106 -0.92 8.21 -6.70
CA GLY A 106 -1.18 9.14 -5.61
C GLY A 106 -0.50 10.49 -5.76
N PHE A 107 0.64 10.55 -6.43
CA PHE A 107 1.31 11.82 -6.72
C PHE A 107 0.49 12.69 -7.69
N VAL A 108 0.05 12.11 -8.81
CA VAL A 108 -0.66 12.86 -9.85
C VAL A 108 -1.90 13.54 -9.28
N SER A 109 -2.74 12.80 -8.58
CA SER A 109 -3.97 13.35 -7.98
C SER A 109 -3.67 14.43 -6.93
N LYS A 110 -2.70 14.20 -6.04
CA LYS A 110 -2.31 15.19 -5.02
C LYS A 110 -1.68 16.44 -5.63
N TYR A 111 -0.91 16.29 -6.72
CA TYR A 111 -0.34 17.41 -7.46
C TYR A 111 -1.44 18.32 -8.03
N PHE A 112 -2.50 17.74 -8.62
CA PHE A 112 -3.64 18.50 -9.12
C PHE A 112 -4.37 19.24 -7.98
N ILE A 113 -4.62 18.58 -6.83
CA ILE A 113 -5.22 19.25 -5.66
C ILE A 113 -4.31 20.38 -5.18
N LEU A 114 -3.00 20.14 -5.12
CA LEU A 114 -2.02 21.15 -4.68
C LEU A 114 -2.04 22.39 -5.58
N VAL A 115 -1.99 22.19 -6.89
CA VAL A 115 -2.08 23.30 -7.86
C VAL A 115 -3.39 24.06 -7.69
N GLY A 116 -4.50 23.35 -7.56
CA GLY A 116 -5.81 23.97 -7.35
C GLY A 116 -5.91 24.78 -6.07
N THR A 117 -5.43 24.24 -4.93
CA THR A 117 -5.48 24.93 -3.63
C THR A 117 -4.53 26.13 -3.56
N VAL A 118 -3.34 26.03 -4.15
CA VAL A 118 -2.39 27.16 -4.23
C VAL A 118 -2.95 28.27 -5.12
N SER A 119 -3.42 27.92 -6.32
CA SER A 119 -3.92 28.92 -7.30
C SER A 119 -5.20 29.61 -6.83
N SER A 120 -6.02 28.95 -6.01
CA SER A 120 -7.21 29.54 -5.40
C SER A 120 -6.93 30.33 -4.11
N GLY A 121 -5.66 30.44 -3.69
CA GLY A 121 -5.26 31.13 -2.45
C GLY A 121 -5.64 30.38 -1.15
N GLN A 122 -6.04 29.12 -1.23
CA GLN A 122 -6.48 28.30 -0.10
C GLN A 122 -5.26 27.70 0.65
N LEU A 123 -4.39 28.59 1.15
CA LEU A 123 -3.09 28.19 1.73
C LEU A 123 -3.20 27.27 2.96
N LEU A 124 -4.28 27.39 3.73
CA LEU A 124 -4.52 26.49 4.86
C LEU A 124 -4.67 25.03 4.40
N PHE A 125 -5.45 24.81 3.35
CA PHE A 125 -5.65 23.47 2.79
C PHE A 125 -4.41 22.96 2.05
N THR A 126 -3.65 23.86 1.42
CA THR A 126 -2.33 23.55 0.87
C THR A 126 -1.38 23.03 1.96
N GLY A 127 -1.29 23.73 3.06
CA GLY A 127 -0.47 23.34 4.22
C GLY A 127 -0.91 21.98 4.79
N ALA A 128 -2.22 21.79 4.97
CA ALA A 128 -2.77 20.52 5.45
C ALA A 128 -2.45 19.36 4.51
N LEU A 129 -2.53 19.55 3.20
CA LEU A 129 -2.18 18.55 2.19
C LEU A 129 -0.70 18.14 2.29
N LEU A 130 0.21 19.10 2.39
CA LEU A 130 1.65 18.86 2.48
C LEU A 130 2.02 18.14 3.79
N ILE A 131 1.52 18.62 4.94
CA ILE A 131 1.74 17.99 6.24
C ILE A 131 1.23 16.55 6.23
N SER A 132 0.04 16.32 5.69
CA SER A 132 -0.53 14.98 5.60
C SER A 132 0.30 14.06 4.68
N GLY A 133 0.91 14.59 3.62
CA GLY A 133 1.86 13.85 2.77
C GLY A 133 3.07 13.34 3.57
N VAL A 134 3.69 14.22 4.37
CA VAL A 134 4.81 13.86 5.24
C VAL A 134 4.38 12.84 6.32
N LEU A 135 3.20 13.03 6.91
CA LEU A 135 2.66 12.08 7.89
C LEU A 135 2.41 10.70 7.29
N ASN A 136 2.01 10.60 6.02
CA ASN A 136 1.86 9.31 5.35
C ASN A 136 3.20 8.57 5.21
N ILE A 137 4.31 9.27 4.93
CA ILE A 137 5.64 8.67 4.93
C ILE A 137 5.95 8.10 6.32
N ALA A 138 5.82 8.92 7.37
CA ALA A 138 6.05 8.49 8.75
C ALA A 138 5.12 7.34 9.19
N TYR A 139 3.97 7.20 8.53
CA TYR A 139 2.98 6.18 8.81
C TYR A 139 3.29 4.83 8.16
N PHE A 140 3.71 4.82 6.89
CA PHE A 140 3.97 3.61 6.14
C PHE A 140 5.41 3.13 6.22
N TRP A 141 6.38 4.05 6.38
CA TRP A 141 7.79 3.72 6.44
C TRP A 141 8.16 2.66 7.49
N PRO A 142 7.66 2.72 8.75
CA PRO A 142 8.00 1.69 9.74
C PRO A 142 7.63 0.27 9.29
N VAL A 143 6.49 0.08 8.61
CA VAL A 143 6.07 -1.25 8.12
C VAL A 143 7.07 -1.79 7.09
N VAL A 144 7.46 -0.94 6.13
CA VAL A 144 8.44 -1.32 5.10
C VAL A 144 9.80 -1.55 5.73
N TYR A 145 10.20 -0.72 6.69
CA TYR A 145 11.47 -0.84 7.38
C TYR A 145 11.56 -2.16 8.17
N THR A 146 10.58 -2.46 9.01
CA THR A 146 10.53 -3.73 9.75
C THR A 146 10.55 -4.93 8.82
N ALA A 147 9.79 -4.91 7.73
CA ALA A 147 9.72 -6.03 6.80
C ALA A 147 11.03 -6.33 6.06
N PHE A 148 11.82 -5.30 5.71
CA PHE A 148 13.02 -5.49 4.88
C PHE A 148 14.35 -5.40 5.63
N PHE A 149 14.42 -4.60 6.69
CA PHE A 149 15.68 -4.23 7.33
C PHE A 149 15.85 -4.80 8.74
N GLU A 150 14.76 -5.16 9.42
CA GLU A 150 14.86 -5.83 10.71
C GLU A 150 15.05 -7.34 10.50
N SER A 151 15.83 -7.96 11.38
CA SER A 151 15.98 -9.41 11.43
C SER A 151 14.94 -9.98 12.39
N PRO A 152 14.36 -11.17 12.08
CA PRO A 152 13.49 -11.83 13.04
C PRO A 152 14.29 -12.13 14.32
N ASP A 153 13.71 -11.89 15.48
CA ASP A 153 14.27 -12.38 16.74
C ASP A 153 14.24 -13.90 16.75
N ASP A 154 15.28 -14.54 17.29
CA ASP A 154 15.53 -16.01 17.26
C ASP A 154 14.38 -16.87 17.86
N GLY A 155 13.35 -16.26 18.42
CA GLY A 155 12.16 -16.92 18.99
C GLY A 155 10.86 -16.74 18.22
N ASN A 156 10.80 -15.90 17.21
CA ASN A 156 9.53 -15.47 16.61
C ASN A 156 9.36 -15.81 15.12
N SER A 157 10.10 -16.80 14.62
CA SER A 157 9.96 -17.27 13.23
C SER A 157 8.70 -18.12 13.07
N LYS A 158 7.58 -17.51 12.71
CA LYS A 158 6.36 -18.26 12.33
C LYS A 158 6.54 -18.86 10.93
N PRO A 159 6.38 -20.19 10.76
CA PRO A 159 6.51 -20.82 9.44
C PRO A 159 5.37 -20.42 8.50
N LEU A 160 5.61 -20.34 7.19
CA LEU A 160 4.55 -20.22 6.19
C LEU A 160 3.67 -21.48 6.21
N LEU A 161 2.37 -21.35 6.22
CA LEU A 161 1.45 -22.46 6.42
C LEU A 161 0.92 -23.08 5.11
N GLU A 162 0.96 -22.34 4.00
CA GLU A 162 0.44 -22.84 2.73
C GLU A 162 1.50 -22.89 1.61
N SER A 163 1.56 -24.02 0.91
CA SER A 163 2.35 -24.17 -0.31
C SER A 163 1.44 -24.06 -1.54
N PRO A 164 1.82 -23.31 -2.57
CA PRO A 164 1.00 -23.18 -3.77
C PRO A 164 0.86 -24.50 -4.58
N PHE A 165 1.65 -25.52 -4.28
CA PHE A 165 1.69 -26.80 -5.01
C PHE A 165 1.80 -28.02 -4.10
N GLY A 166 1.07 -28.09 -2.98
CA GLY A 166 0.86 -29.33 -2.24
C GLY A 166 2.11 -30.10 -1.82
N GLY A 167 3.23 -29.42 -1.56
CA GLY A 167 4.40 -30.04 -0.95
C GLY A 167 4.15 -30.26 0.54
N ASP A 168 4.46 -31.47 1.03
CA ASP A 168 4.38 -31.82 2.45
C ASP A 168 5.04 -30.73 3.28
N ARG A 169 4.23 -30.07 4.06
CA ARG A 169 4.72 -29.26 5.17
C ARG A 169 4.67 -30.14 6.38
N ASP A 170 5.81 -30.35 6.97
CA ASP A 170 5.88 -30.86 8.32
C ASP A 170 5.13 -29.87 9.23
N VAL A 171 3.84 -30.10 9.37
CA VAL A 171 3.05 -29.51 10.44
C VAL A 171 3.66 -30.11 11.70
N ALA A 172 4.43 -29.32 12.44
CA ALA A 172 4.79 -29.65 13.79
C ALA A 172 3.48 -29.76 14.58
N THR A 173 2.90 -30.95 14.59
CA THR A 173 1.84 -31.32 15.51
C THR A 173 2.42 -31.23 16.90
N ASP A 174 1.98 -30.23 17.63
CA ASP A 174 2.11 -30.18 19.08
C ASP A 174 1.30 -31.36 19.66
N GLY A 175 1.99 -32.44 19.87
CA GLY A 175 1.49 -33.69 20.44
C GLY A 175 2.61 -34.33 21.23
N GLY A 176 2.63 -34.05 22.52
CA GLY A 176 3.62 -34.60 23.43
C GLY A 176 3.75 -36.11 23.32
N HIS A 177 4.98 -36.56 23.13
CA HIS A 177 5.49 -37.80 23.68
C HIS A 177 7.01 -37.69 23.84
N GLU A 178 7.44 -37.84 25.05
CA GLU A 178 8.83 -38.05 25.47
C GLU A 178 9.42 -39.24 24.72
N ALA A 179 10.62 -39.08 24.13
CA ALA A 179 11.64 -40.14 24.10
C ALA A 179 12.96 -39.63 23.49
N GLU A 180 14.00 -39.67 24.33
CA GLU A 180 15.40 -40.05 24.12
C GLU A 180 16.29 -39.42 23.05
N HIS A 181 17.34 -38.78 23.58
CA HIS A 181 18.72 -38.61 23.16
C HIS A 181 19.14 -38.91 21.70
N GLY A 182 19.58 -37.86 21.05
CA GLY A 182 20.44 -37.90 19.88
C GLY A 182 21.09 -36.53 19.67
N GLU A 183 22.36 -36.39 20.14
CA GLU A 183 23.23 -35.29 19.77
C GLU A 183 23.34 -35.22 18.25
N HIS A 184 23.09 -34.05 17.65
CA HIS A 184 23.82 -33.57 16.48
C HIS A 184 23.50 -32.11 16.12
N GLY A 185 24.52 -31.29 16.07
CA GLY A 185 24.69 -30.23 15.09
C GLY A 185 23.94 -28.90 15.38
N HIS A 186 24.62 -27.99 16.08
CA HIS A 186 24.27 -26.57 16.07
C HIS A 186 24.41 -26.02 14.63
N GLY A 187 23.33 -26.03 13.87
CA GLY A 187 23.17 -25.19 12.72
C GLY A 187 22.41 -23.94 13.18
N HIS A 188 23.08 -22.79 13.25
CA HIS A 188 22.40 -21.50 13.29
C HIS A 188 21.62 -21.34 11.98
N GLY A 189 20.36 -21.80 11.94
CA GLY A 189 19.45 -21.58 10.83
C GLY A 189 18.86 -20.20 10.99
N ASP A 190 19.20 -19.27 10.08
CA ASP A 190 18.44 -18.04 9.91
C ASP A 190 16.96 -18.39 9.84
N GLY A 191 16.17 -17.88 10.80
CA GLY A 191 14.79 -18.31 11.08
C GLY A 191 13.77 -18.16 9.95
N TRP A 192 14.19 -17.72 8.75
CA TRP A 192 13.37 -17.63 7.56
C TRP A 192 14.07 -18.33 6.40
N THR A 193 13.52 -19.45 5.93
CA THR A 193 13.96 -20.05 4.67
C THR A 193 13.58 -19.12 3.53
N THR A 194 14.55 -18.68 2.73
CA THR A 194 14.28 -17.92 1.51
C THR A 194 13.41 -18.76 0.59
N ALA A 195 12.23 -18.26 0.25
CA ALA A 195 11.45 -18.84 -0.83
C ALA A 195 12.27 -18.73 -2.11
N GLY A 196 12.77 -19.85 -2.64
CA GLY A 196 13.42 -19.85 -3.93
C GLY A 196 12.40 -19.38 -4.98
N TRP A 197 12.88 -18.78 -6.07
CA TRP A 197 12.08 -18.28 -7.21
C TRP A 197 10.99 -19.25 -7.70
N ARG A 198 11.05 -20.54 -7.37
CA ARG A 198 10.09 -21.58 -7.72
C ARG A 198 9.18 -22.05 -6.58
N GLY A 199 9.49 -21.72 -5.33
CA GLY A 199 8.59 -21.92 -4.21
C GLY A 199 7.87 -20.60 -3.96
N GLY A 200 6.67 -20.41 -4.50
CA GLY A 200 5.95 -19.15 -4.42
C GLY A 200 5.78 -18.68 -2.97
N GLU A 201 5.90 -17.39 -2.77
CA GLU A 201 5.67 -16.76 -1.47
C GLU A 201 4.23 -16.90 -0.97
N SER A 202 3.28 -17.13 -1.89
CA SER A 202 1.87 -17.43 -1.67
C SER A 202 1.24 -17.97 -2.96
N THR A 203 -0.03 -18.39 -2.90
CA THR A 203 -0.78 -18.88 -4.06
C THR A 203 -0.87 -17.82 -5.16
N TRP A 204 -0.67 -18.19 -6.42
CA TRP A 204 -0.82 -17.25 -7.54
C TRP A 204 -2.17 -16.54 -7.59
N LEU A 205 -3.23 -17.17 -7.08
CA LEU A 205 -4.55 -16.53 -6.94
C LEU A 205 -4.54 -15.33 -5.99
N MET A 206 -3.58 -15.27 -5.05
CA MET A 206 -3.39 -14.13 -4.15
C MET A 206 -2.39 -13.12 -4.71
N VAL A 207 -1.27 -13.59 -5.28
CA VAL A 207 -0.20 -12.72 -5.77
C VAL A 207 -0.61 -11.97 -7.04
N ALA A 208 -1.34 -12.62 -7.97
CA ALA A 208 -1.73 -11.98 -9.23
C ALA A 208 -2.62 -10.74 -9.04
N PRO A 209 -3.68 -10.74 -8.20
CA PRO A 209 -4.43 -9.52 -7.90
C PRO A 209 -3.60 -8.42 -7.24
N ILE A 210 -2.63 -8.78 -6.37
CA ILE A 210 -1.71 -7.83 -5.74
C ILE A 210 -0.90 -7.11 -6.82
N LEU A 211 -0.25 -7.89 -7.69
CA LEU A 211 0.58 -7.35 -8.77
C LEU A 211 -0.22 -6.54 -9.78
N PHE A 212 -1.43 -6.99 -10.12
CA PHE A 212 -2.35 -6.25 -10.99
C PHE A 212 -2.70 -4.88 -10.40
N ALA A 213 -3.10 -4.83 -9.13
CA ALA A 213 -3.44 -3.58 -8.47
C ALA A 213 -2.22 -2.67 -8.31
N ALA A 214 -1.05 -3.22 -7.95
CA ALA A 214 0.20 -2.47 -7.87
C ALA A 214 0.60 -1.89 -9.24
N ALA A 215 0.56 -2.71 -10.29
CA ALA A 215 0.85 -2.26 -11.66
C ALA A 215 -0.16 -1.17 -12.10
N GLY A 216 -1.43 -1.32 -11.80
CA GLY A 216 -2.45 -0.30 -12.07
C GLY A 216 -2.13 1.03 -11.41
N SER A 217 -1.63 1.03 -10.16
CA SER A 217 -1.23 2.26 -9.47
C SER A 217 -0.01 2.94 -10.11
N VAL A 218 0.94 2.15 -10.65
CA VAL A 218 2.11 2.69 -11.36
C VAL A 218 1.71 3.23 -12.74
N VAL A 219 0.90 2.48 -13.49
CA VAL A 219 0.42 2.91 -14.82
C VAL A 219 -0.34 4.23 -14.71
N LEU A 220 -1.25 4.37 -13.76
CA LEU A 220 -1.97 5.62 -13.50
C LEU A 220 -1.04 6.77 -13.07
N GLY A 221 0.11 6.46 -12.47
CA GLY A 221 1.08 7.47 -12.09
C GLY A 221 1.98 7.95 -13.23
N ILE A 222 2.34 7.05 -14.15
CA ILE A 222 3.25 7.35 -15.26
C ILE A 222 2.49 7.88 -16.48
N VAL A 223 1.36 7.25 -16.81
CA VAL A 223 0.55 7.57 -18.00
C VAL A 223 -0.91 7.77 -17.61
N PRO A 224 -1.24 8.83 -16.88
CA PRO A 224 -2.62 9.08 -16.43
C PRO A 224 -3.60 9.23 -17.60
N ASP A 225 -3.13 9.68 -18.76
CA ASP A 225 -3.94 9.84 -19.98
C ASP A 225 -4.27 8.50 -20.67
N ALA A 226 -3.44 7.46 -20.51
CA ALA A 226 -3.70 6.15 -21.10
C ALA A 226 -4.87 5.41 -20.43
N ALA A 227 -5.18 5.78 -19.20
CA ALA A 227 -6.34 5.24 -18.49
C ALA A 227 -7.57 6.11 -18.77
N VAL A 228 -8.68 5.47 -19.06
CA VAL A 228 -10.00 6.09 -19.30
C VAL A 228 -10.40 7.07 -18.17
N PHE A 229 -9.84 6.89 -16.97
CA PHE A 229 -10.17 7.69 -15.79
C PHE A 229 -9.90 9.20 -15.97
N LEU A 230 -8.75 9.59 -16.54
CA LEU A 230 -8.45 11.00 -16.72
C LEU A 230 -9.38 11.63 -17.78
N GLN A 231 -9.77 10.89 -18.81
CA GLN A 231 -10.71 11.36 -19.82
C GLN A 231 -12.11 11.60 -19.20
N ILE A 232 -12.57 10.67 -18.36
CA ILE A 232 -13.83 10.83 -17.62
C ILE A 232 -13.74 12.04 -16.69
N VAL A 233 -12.65 12.17 -15.95
CA VAL A 233 -12.43 13.29 -15.03
C VAL A 233 -12.44 14.63 -15.79
N ARG A 234 -11.77 14.73 -16.94
CA ARG A 234 -11.80 15.93 -17.79
C ARG A 234 -13.22 16.27 -18.25
N ALA A 235 -13.97 15.30 -18.72
CA ALA A 235 -15.36 15.53 -19.17
C ALA A 235 -16.26 16.02 -18.02
N VAL A 236 -16.11 15.45 -16.81
CA VAL A 236 -16.87 15.87 -15.63
C VAL A 236 -16.46 17.29 -15.21
N VAL A 237 -15.16 17.59 -15.16
CA VAL A 237 -14.64 18.90 -14.77
C VAL A 237 -15.09 19.97 -15.74
N GLU A 238 -15.00 19.73 -17.05
CA GLU A 238 -15.48 20.64 -18.08
C GLU A 238 -16.99 20.89 -17.94
N GLY A 239 -17.78 19.84 -17.70
CA GLY A 239 -19.21 19.96 -17.47
C GLY A 239 -19.60 20.78 -16.23
N VAL A 240 -18.78 20.75 -15.17
CA VAL A 240 -19.03 21.45 -13.91
C VAL A 240 -18.46 22.87 -13.90
N THR A 241 -17.26 23.06 -14.42
CA THR A 241 -16.53 24.34 -14.33
C THR A 241 -16.58 25.15 -15.62
N GLY A 242 -16.94 24.52 -16.74
CA GLY A 242 -16.83 25.13 -18.07
C GLY A 242 -15.38 25.33 -18.55
N VAL A 243 -14.40 24.75 -17.84
CA VAL A 243 -12.96 24.90 -18.11
C VAL A 243 -12.40 23.59 -18.65
N VAL A 244 -11.74 23.66 -19.80
CA VAL A 244 -11.00 22.54 -20.40
C VAL A 244 -9.62 22.42 -19.72
N LEU A 245 -9.26 21.21 -19.26
CA LEU A 245 -7.97 20.87 -18.65
C LEU A 245 -7.01 20.22 -19.63
#